data_6ad72049e1ab327e409c1c8900f62c29
#
_entry.id   6ad72049e1ab327e409c1c8900f62c29
#
_cell.length_a   1.000
_cell.length_b   1.000
_cell.length_c   1.000
_cell.angle_alpha   90.00
_cell.angle_beta   90.00
_cell.angle_gamma   90.00
#
_symmetry.space_group_name_H-M   'P 1'
#
loop_
_entity.id
_entity.type
_entity.pdbx_description
1 polymer ?
#
loop_
_entity_poly.entity_id
_entity_poly.type
_entity_poly.pdbx_seq_one_letter_code
_entity_poly.pdbx_strand_id
1 'polypeptide(L)'
;MIFPINKKHTFFFKEKTLLTFFFILFISFSAFGQQDKKLILLQTSDVHSRLEPINQEGDRNYDKGGFVRRATFVKEFRKEHPDMLLFDCGDISQGTPYYNMFQGEVEVKMMNEMKYDAMTIGNHEFDFDLDNMARLFRMADFPVVCANYDVSATVLKDLVKPYVVFERDGVKIGVLGLGCQLEGM
;
A
#
# COMPACT_ATOMS: atom_id res chain seq x y z
N MET A 1 49.03 45.52 -51.73
CA MET A 1 48.85 46.00 -50.32
C MET A 1 48.05 44.87 -49.58
N ILE A 2 48.73 44.07 -48.77
CA ILE A 2 48.09 42.90 -48.08
C ILE A 2 47.84 43.35 -46.66
N PHE A 3 46.56 43.47 -46.26
CA PHE A 3 46.16 43.74 -44.86
C PHE A 3 46.30 42.48 -44.00
N PRO A 4 46.91 42.54 -42.82
CA PRO A 4 47.01 41.39 -41.93
C PRO A 4 45.68 41.12 -41.31
N ILE A 5 45.18 39.89 -41.46
CA ILE A 5 44.00 39.41 -40.79
C ILE A 5 44.29 39.27 -39.28
N ASN A 6 43.54 39.97 -38.46
CA ASN A 6 43.72 40.03 -37.02
C ASN A 6 43.29 38.70 -36.40
N LYS A 7 44.24 37.82 -36.06
CA LYS A 7 44.01 36.46 -35.46
C LYS A 7 43.28 36.45 -34.09
N LYS A 8 43.10 37.62 -33.45
CA LYS A 8 42.45 37.70 -32.14
C LYS A 8 40.93 37.45 -32.17
N HIS A 9 40.25 37.78 -33.28
CA HIS A 9 38.81 37.60 -33.38
C HIS A 9 38.37 36.13 -33.56
N THR A 10 39.20 35.29 -34.12
CA THR A 10 38.90 33.86 -34.35
C THR A 10 38.95 33.03 -33.07
N PHE A 11 39.76 33.44 -32.08
CA PHE A 11 39.87 32.72 -30.82
C PHE A 11 38.64 32.97 -29.93
N PHE A 12 38.20 34.22 -29.84
CA PHE A 12 36.99 34.56 -29.05
C PHE A 12 35.69 33.94 -29.60
N PHE A 13 35.60 33.76 -30.90
CA PHE A 13 34.43 33.15 -31.53
C PHE A 13 34.37 31.64 -31.25
N LYS A 14 35.52 30.97 -31.19
CA LYS A 14 35.60 29.52 -30.84
C LYS A 14 35.22 29.26 -29.38
N GLU A 15 35.66 30.08 -28.45
CA GLU A 15 35.31 29.94 -27.04
C GLU A 15 33.82 30.14 -26.78
N LYS A 16 33.23 31.19 -27.36
CA LYS A 16 31.80 31.45 -27.23
C LYS A 16 30.95 30.33 -27.83
N THR A 17 31.36 29.80 -28.98
CA THR A 17 30.65 28.68 -29.63
C THR A 17 30.77 27.40 -28.81
N LEU A 18 31.93 27.13 -28.21
CA LEU A 18 32.15 25.98 -27.34
C LEU A 18 31.32 26.09 -26.03
N LEU A 19 31.28 27.27 -25.41
CA LEU A 19 30.48 27.54 -24.21
C LEU A 19 28.97 27.38 -24.49
N THR A 20 28.50 27.88 -25.64
CA THR A 20 27.11 27.75 -26.07
C THR A 20 26.76 26.26 -26.31
N PHE A 21 27.67 25.50 -26.93
CA PHE A 21 27.48 24.06 -27.16
C PHE A 21 27.39 23.28 -25.84
N PHE A 22 28.27 23.57 -24.88
CA PHE A 22 28.20 22.95 -23.53
C PHE A 22 26.93 23.35 -22.78
N PHE A 23 26.49 24.63 -22.93
CA PHE A 23 25.25 25.07 -22.27
C PHE A 23 24.00 24.40 -22.87
N ILE A 24 23.96 24.24 -24.21
CA ILE A 24 22.89 23.50 -24.90
C ILE A 24 22.92 22.01 -24.50
N LEU A 25 24.10 21.41 -24.42
CA LEU A 25 24.27 20.01 -23.98
C LEU A 25 23.81 19.83 -22.53
N PHE A 26 24.12 20.77 -21.64
CA PHE A 26 23.70 20.74 -20.24
C PHE A 26 22.17 20.90 -20.10
N ILE A 27 21.54 21.78 -20.87
CA ILE A 27 20.08 21.93 -20.90
C ILE A 27 19.42 20.68 -21.47
N SER A 28 20.00 20.05 -22.48
CA SER A 28 19.50 18.79 -23.05
C SER A 28 19.55 17.63 -22.04
N PHE A 29 20.57 17.60 -21.18
CA PHE A 29 20.69 16.60 -20.12
C PHE A 29 19.67 16.83 -18.99
N SER A 30 19.29 18.09 -18.73
CA SER A 30 18.27 18.43 -17.72
C SER A 30 16.84 18.19 -18.21
N ALA A 31 16.64 18.01 -19.50
CA ALA A 31 15.34 17.76 -20.15
C ALA A 31 14.98 16.25 -20.22
N PHE A 32 15.81 15.36 -19.66
CA PHE A 32 15.36 13.99 -19.39
C PHE A 32 14.29 14.05 -18.29
N GLY A 33 13.06 14.15 -18.76
CA GLY A 33 11.88 14.42 -17.99
C GLY A 33 11.76 13.46 -16.82
N GLN A 34 11.32 13.97 -15.71
CA GLN A 34 10.85 13.18 -14.59
C GLN A 34 9.80 12.20 -15.13
N GLN A 35 10.15 10.93 -15.18
CA GLN A 35 9.23 9.89 -15.63
C GLN A 35 8.15 9.77 -14.54
N ASP A 36 6.91 10.02 -14.90
CA ASP A 36 5.78 9.83 -13.99
C ASP A 36 5.75 8.38 -13.51
N LYS A 37 5.71 8.20 -12.19
CA LYS A 37 5.62 6.88 -11.57
C LYS A 37 4.18 6.60 -11.20
N LYS A 38 3.68 5.45 -11.63
CA LYS A 38 2.33 5.01 -11.35
C LYS A 38 2.36 4.07 -10.14
N LEU A 39 1.69 4.48 -9.07
CA LEU A 39 1.44 3.62 -7.90
C LEU A 39 0.00 3.11 -7.96
N ILE A 40 -0.17 1.81 -7.80
CA ILE A 40 -1.48 1.16 -7.72
C ILE A 40 -1.71 0.69 -6.29
N LEU A 41 -2.78 1.19 -5.70
CA LEU A 41 -3.25 0.80 -4.38
C LEU A 41 -4.61 0.13 -4.52
N LEU A 42 -4.75 -1.05 -3.95
CA LEU A 42 -6.04 -1.69 -3.71
C LEU A 42 -6.31 -1.69 -2.21
N GLN A 43 -7.56 -1.56 -1.84
CA GLN A 43 -7.97 -1.69 -0.45
C GLN A 43 -9.26 -2.50 -0.31
N THR A 44 -9.37 -3.15 0.83
CA THR A 44 -10.61 -3.73 1.35
C THR A 44 -10.93 -3.13 2.71
N SER A 45 -12.20 -3.19 3.10
CA SER A 45 -12.72 -2.72 4.39
C SER A 45 -13.99 -3.49 4.71
N ASP A 46 -14.27 -3.71 5.99
CA ASP A 46 -15.56 -4.21 6.46
C ASP A 46 -15.97 -5.52 5.77
N VAL A 47 -15.02 -6.45 5.65
CA VAL A 47 -15.29 -7.72 4.97
C VAL A 47 -16.04 -8.73 5.84
N HIS A 48 -16.05 -8.51 7.17
CA HIS A 48 -16.89 -9.18 8.14
C HIS A 48 -16.94 -10.70 7.93
N SER A 49 -15.78 -11.35 7.91
CA SER A 49 -15.66 -12.81 7.79
C SER A 49 -16.41 -13.44 6.61
N ARG A 50 -16.71 -12.64 5.57
CA ARG A 50 -17.52 -13.09 4.43
C ARG A 50 -16.70 -13.98 3.49
N LEU A 51 -16.61 -15.27 3.81
CA LEU A 51 -15.91 -16.25 2.98
C LEU A 51 -16.66 -16.57 1.71
N GLU A 52 -17.97 -16.77 1.83
CA GLU A 52 -18.86 -17.10 0.73
C GLU A 52 -19.52 -15.85 0.14
N PRO A 53 -19.97 -15.91 -1.10
CA PRO A 53 -20.83 -14.87 -1.65
C PRO A 53 -22.07 -14.65 -0.81
N ILE A 54 -22.67 -13.47 -0.91
CA ILE A 54 -23.95 -13.17 -0.23
C ILE A 54 -25.04 -14.04 -0.83
N ASN A 55 -25.62 -14.93 -0.02
CA ASN A 55 -26.59 -15.95 -0.45
C ASN A 55 -28.03 -15.65 -0.01
N GLN A 56 -28.30 -14.49 0.57
CA GLN A 56 -29.63 -14.08 0.97
C GLN A 56 -30.43 -13.62 -0.26
N GLU A 57 -31.43 -14.39 -0.67
CA GLU A 57 -32.32 -14.03 -1.77
C GLU A 57 -33.03 -12.70 -1.49
N GLY A 58 -33.09 -11.82 -2.52
CA GLY A 58 -33.65 -10.48 -2.39
C GLY A 58 -32.68 -9.41 -1.91
N ASP A 59 -31.49 -9.76 -1.46
CA ASP A 59 -30.43 -8.77 -1.20
C ASP A 59 -29.90 -8.20 -2.50
N ARG A 60 -29.73 -6.85 -2.54
CA ARG A 60 -29.16 -6.14 -3.72
C ARG A 60 -27.76 -6.64 -4.11
N ASN A 61 -27.07 -7.26 -3.19
CA ASN A 61 -25.74 -7.82 -3.37
C ASN A 61 -25.74 -9.35 -3.48
N TYR A 62 -26.91 -9.95 -3.70
CA TYR A 62 -27.02 -11.41 -3.90
C TYR A 62 -25.98 -11.92 -4.89
N ASP A 63 -25.36 -13.04 -4.57
CA ASP A 63 -24.28 -13.68 -5.34
C ASP A 63 -23.03 -12.79 -5.58
N LYS A 64 -22.80 -11.75 -4.78
CA LYS A 64 -21.59 -10.93 -4.82
C LYS A 64 -20.66 -11.21 -3.64
N GLY A 65 -19.39 -10.79 -3.79
CA GLY A 65 -18.38 -10.88 -2.74
C GLY A 65 -17.80 -12.28 -2.53
N GLY A 66 -17.33 -12.54 -1.32
CA GLY A 66 -16.65 -13.75 -0.91
C GLY A 66 -15.14 -13.72 -1.10
N PHE A 67 -14.41 -14.35 -0.16
CA PHE A 67 -12.94 -14.40 -0.18
C PHE A 67 -12.39 -15.10 -1.43
N VAL A 68 -12.99 -16.19 -1.88
CA VAL A 68 -12.51 -16.96 -3.03
C VAL A 68 -12.51 -16.12 -4.31
N ARG A 69 -13.60 -15.38 -4.55
CA ARG A 69 -13.70 -14.49 -5.71
C ARG A 69 -12.71 -13.32 -5.61
N ARG A 70 -12.59 -12.75 -4.41
CA ARG A 70 -11.62 -11.68 -4.14
C ARG A 70 -10.17 -12.17 -4.34
N ALA A 71 -9.84 -13.36 -3.84
CA ALA A 71 -8.53 -13.96 -4.04
C ALA A 71 -8.20 -14.18 -5.52
N THR A 72 -9.18 -14.65 -6.30
CA THR A 72 -9.03 -14.79 -7.75
C THR A 72 -8.77 -13.43 -8.41
N PHE A 73 -9.58 -12.42 -8.09
CA PHE A 73 -9.39 -11.06 -8.62
C PHE A 73 -8.01 -10.50 -8.28
N VAL A 74 -7.60 -10.55 -7.01
CA VAL A 74 -6.29 -10.06 -6.55
C VAL A 74 -5.15 -10.78 -7.28
N LYS A 75 -5.25 -12.10 -7.42
CA LYS A 75 -4.24 -12.92 -8.10
C LYS A 75 -4.09 -12.51 -9.57
N GLU A 76 -5.18 -12.36 -10.30
CA GLU A 76 -5.14 -11.96 -11.73
C GLU A 76 -4.66 -10.52 -11.87
N PHE A 77 -5.18 -9.61 -11.05
CA PHE A 77 -4.79 -8.20 -11.09
C PHE A 77 -3.30 -7.99 -10.76
N ARG A 78 -2.75 -8.77 -9.82
CA ARG A 78 -1.32 -8.73 -9.47
C ARG A 78 -0.40 -9.21 -10.61
N LYS A 79 -0.86 -10.07 -11.51
CA LYS A 79 -0.09 -10.45 -12.70
C LYS A 79 0.16 -9.26 -13.63
N GLU A 80 -0.85 -8.38 -13.78
CA GLU A 80 -0.76 -7.18 -14.60
C GLU A 80 -0.06 -6.03 -13.86
N HIS A 81 -0.12 -6.04 -12.51
CA HIS A 81 0.39 -5.00 -11.64
C HIS A 81 1.20 -5.57 -10.48
N PRO A 82 2.41 -6.12 -10.74
CA PRO A 82 3.20 -6.84 -9.73
C PRO A 82 3.63 -5.96 -8.55
N ASP A 83 3.78 -4.65 -8.75
CA ASP A 83 4.19 -3.68 -7.73
C ASP A 83 3.02 -3.05 -6.97
N MET A 84 1.80 -3.50 -7.21
CA MET A 84 0.64 -3.02 -6.46
C MET A 84 0.79 -3.27 -4.96
N LEU A 85 0.18 -2.40 -4.15
CA LEU A 85 -0.01 -2.60 -2.71
C LEU A 85 -1.47 -2.93 -2.41
N LEU A 86 -1.69 -3.88 -1.51
CA LEU A 86 -3.01 -4.33 -1.08
C LEU A 86 -3.15 -4.12 0.43
N PHE A 87 -4.11 -3.30 0.84
CA PHE A 87 -4.36 -2.95 2.23
C PHE A 87 -5.74 -3.40 2.69
N ASP A 88 -5.89 -3.60 4.00
CA ASP A 88 -7.19 -3.75 4.65
C ASP A 88 -7.40 -2.63 5.68
N CYS A 89 -8.60 -2.06 5.68
CA CYS A 89 -8.94 -0.94 6.57
C CYS A 89 -9.63 -1.38 7.86
N GLY A 90 -9.57 -2.66 8.21
CA GLY A 90 -10.16 -3.23 9.43
C GLY A 90 -11.55 -3.83 9.22
N ASP A 91 -12.09 -4.34 10.31
CA ASP A 91 -13.34 -5.09 10.36
C ASP A 91 -13.30 -6.34 9.44
N ILE A 92 -12.19 -7.08 9.52
CA ILE A 92 -12.11 -8.40 8.91
C ILE A 92 -12.94 -9.42 9.68
N SER A 93 -13.12 -9.16 10.96
CA SER A 93 -13.76 -9.97 11.99
C SER A 93 -15.27 -9.83 11.97
N GLN A 94 -15.97 -10.79 12.64
CA GLN A 94 -17.40 -10.78 12.91
C GLN A 94 -18.30 -11.00 11.66
N GLY A 95 -19.52 -11.41 11.87
CA GLY A 95 -20.60 -11.42 10.84
C GLY A 95 -20.93 -12.79 10.24
N THR A 96 -20.12 -13.83 10.45
CA THR A 96 -20.43 -15.19 9.94
C THR A 96 -20.13 -16.29 10.96
N PRO A 97 -20.70 -17.50 10.78
CA PRO A 97 -20.38 -18.66 11.63
C PRO A 97 -18.88 -19.02 11.64
N TYR A 98 -18.15 -18.74 10.58
CA TYR A 98 -16.70 -18.98 10.51
C TYR A 98 -15.96 -18.20 11.59
N TYR A 99 -16.29 -16.92 11.79
CA TYR A 99 -15.70 -16.13 12.85
C TYR A 99 -16.01 -16.68 14.25
N ASN A 100 -17.26 -17.09 14.49
CA ASN A 100 -17.66 -17.69 15.77
C ASN A 100 -16.90 -18.99 16.08
N MET A 101 -16.59 -19.79 15.04
CA MET A 101 -15.90 -21.07 15.19
C MET A 101 -14.38 -20.93 15.25
N PHE A 102 -13.80 -20.03 14.47
CA PHE A 102 -12.36 -19.94 14.24
C PHE A 102 -11.74 -18.62 14.74
N GLN A 103 -12.57 -17.70 15.25
CA GLN A 103 -12.13 -16.47 15.90
C GLN A 103 -11.14 -15.61 15.06
N GLY A 104 -11.36 -15.55 13.73
CA GLY A 104 -10.56 -14.75 12.82
C GLY A 104 -9.38 -15.49 12.16
N GLU A 105 -9.11 -16.75 12.52
CA GLU A 105 -7.99 -17.51 11.97
C GLU A 105 -8.10 -17.72 10.46
N VAL A 106 -9.31 -18.01 9.98
CA VAL A 106 -9.57 -18.26 8.55
C VAL A 106 -9.32 -16.98 7.76
N GLU A 107 -9.79 -15.85 8.27
CA GLU A 107 -9.65 -14.53 7.67
C GLU A 107 -8.18 -14.16 7.48
N VAL A 108 -7.37 -14.29 8.54
CA VAL A 108 -5.94 -13.98 8.47
C VAL A 108 -5.21 -14.91 7.50
N LYS A 109 -5.51 -16.22 7.51
CA LYS A 109 -4.92 -17.17 6.56
C LYS A 109 -5.26 -16.81 5.11
N MET A 110 -6.50 -16.42 4.83
CA MET A 110 -6.91 -15.99 3.49
C MET A 110 -6.22 -14.68 3.08
N MET A 111 -6.00 -13.76 4.01
CA MET A 111 -5.27 -12.53 3.75
C MET A 111 -3.78 -12.81 3.45
N ASN A 112 -3.15 -13.74 4.17
CA ASN A 112 -1.78 -14.19 3.89
C ASN A 112 -1.67 -14.77 2.47
N GLU A 113 -2.60 -15.64 2.07
CA GLU A 113 -2.65 -16.21 0.71
C GLU A 113 -2.83 -15.13 -0.37
N MET A 114 -3.61 -14.10 -0.10
CA MET A 114 -3.78 -12.97 -1.01
C MET A 114 -2.60 -11.98 -0.98
N LYS A 115 -1.65 -12.17 -0.05
CA LYS A 115 -0.46 -11.33 0.15
C LYS A 115 -0.83 -9.87 0.40
N TYR A 116 -1.64 -9.62 1.43
CA TYR A 116 -1.86 -8.27 1.91
C TYR A 116 -0.54 -7.63 2.33
N ASP A 117 -0.37 -6.35 2.07
CA ASP A 117 0.84 -5.61 2.42
C ASP A 117 0.75 -4.99 3.82
N ALA A 118 -0.44 -4.56 4.25
CA ALA A 118 -0.72 -4.13 5.63
C ALA A 118 -2.21 -4.13 5.92
N MET A 119 -2.56 -4.09 7.22
CA MET A 119 -3.93 -3.80 7.67
C MET A 119 -3.92 -2.79 8.82
N THR A 120 -5.05 -2.11 9.03
CA THR A 120 -5.33 -1.40 10.27
C THR A 120 -6.37 -2.13 11.11
N ILE A 121 -6.66 -1.60 12.29
CA ILE A 121 -7.56 -2.20 13.28
C ILE A 121 -8.91 -1.49 13.16
N GLY A 122 -9.97 -2.24 12.91
CA GLY A 122 -11.35 -1.79 13.04
C GLY A 122 -11.91 -2.03 14.45
N ASN A 123 -13.20 -1.80 14.64
CA ASN A 123 -13.82 -2.03 15.95
C ASN A 123 -14.09 -3.52 16.23
N HIS A 124 -14.41 -4.29 15.21
CA HIS A 124 -14.71 -5.72 15.37
C HIS A 124 -13.50 -6.60 15.62
N GLU A 125 -12.28 -6.12 15.46
CA GLU A 125 -11.10 -6.83 15.92
C GLU A 125 -11.08 -6.99 17.45
N PHE A 126 -11.82 -6.16 18.20
CA PHE A 126 -11.95 -6.22 19.66
C PHE A 126 -13.06 -7.17 20.16
N ASP A 127 -13.85 -7.77 19.29
CA ASP A 127 -15.06 -8.54 19.67
C ASP A 127 -14.79 -9.74 20.59
N PHE A 128 -13.62 -10.37 20.51
CA PHE A 128 -13.23 -11.38 21.49
C PHE A 128 -12.43 -10.72 22.62
N ASP A 129 -11.14 -10.62 22.47
CA ASP A 129 -10.25 -9.98 23.43
C ASP A 129 -8.89 -9.64 22.80
N LEU A 130 -8.03 -8.95 23.56
CA LEU A 130 -6.70 -8.59 23.10
C LEU A 130 -5.77 -9.79 22.91
N ASP A 131 -5.97 -10.88 23.65
CA ASP A 131 -5.16 -12.10 23.51
C ASP A 131 -5.48 -12.82 22.20
N ASN A 132 -6.76 -12.90 21.80
CA ASN A 132 -7.14 -13.40 20.50
C ASN A 132 -6.63 -12.50 19.38
N MET A 133 -6.76 -11.18 19.53
CA MET A 133 -6.19 -10.22 18.57
C MET A 133 -4.69 -10.41 18.41
N ALA A 134 -3.94 -10.55 19.53
CA ALA A 134 -2.51 -10.82 19.51
C ALA A 134 -2.18 -12.16 18.83
N ARG A 135 -2.99 -13.18 19.03
CA ARG A 135 -2.86 -14.47 18.35
C ARG A 135 -2.96 -14.30 16.83
N LEU A 136 -3.98 -13.60 16.37
CA LEU A 136 -4.22 -13.33 14.95
C LEU A 136 -3.08 -12.50 14.33
N PHE A 137 -2.65 -11.45 15.00
CA PHE A 137 -1.57 -10.59 14.49
C PHE A 137 -0.22 -11.29 14.42
N ARG A 138 0.03 -12.30 15.29
CA ARG A 138 1.21 -13.17 15.16
C ARG A 138 1.14 -14.14 13.97
N MET A 139 -0.07 -14.46 13.50
CA MET A 139 -0.29 -15.32 12.34
C MET A 139 -0.23 -14.54 11.02
N ALA A 140 -0.37 -13.22 11.05
CA ALA A 140 -0.33 -12.37 9.86
C ALA A 140 1.09 -12.28 9.29
N ASP A 141 1.23 -12.52 7.99
CA ASP A 141 2.48 -12.35 7.23
C ASP A 141 2.70 -10.88 6.81
N PHE A 142 1.85 -9.99 7.27
CA PHE A 142 1.86 -8.56 6.96
C PHE A 142 1.77 -7.74 8.26
N PRO A 143 2.30 -6.50 8.27
CA PRO A 143 2.24 -5.63 9.43
C PRO A 143 0.81 -5.13 9.70
N VAL A 144 0.47 -5.05 10.97
CA VAL A 144 -0.70 -4.32 11.47
C VAL A 144 -0.26 -2.92 11.89
N VAL A 145 -0.93 -1.89 11.39
CA VAL A 145 -0.60 -0.49 11.62
C VAL A 145 -1.76 0.25 12.29
N CYS A 146 -1.47 0.96 13.38
CA CYS A 146 -2.44 1.87 14.02
C CYS A 146 -1.68 2.97 14.76
N ALA A 147 -1.90 4.21 14.36
CA ALA A 147 -1.15 5.35 14.87
C ALA A 147 -1.83 6.07 16.04
N ASN A 148 -3.13 5.84 16.24
CA ASN A 148 -3.94 6.53 17.27
C ASN A 148 -4.30 5.68 18.48
N TYR A 149 -3.89 4.39 18.52
CA TYR A 149 -4.06 3.56 19.72
C TYR A 149 -2.73 3.43 20.47
N ASP A 150 -2.73 3.71 21.76
CA ASP A 150 -1.60 3.40 22.63
C ASP A 150 -1.70 1.94 23.09
N VAL A 151 -0.92 1.09 22.44
CA VAL A 151 -0.84 -0.35 22.76
C VAL A 151 0.35 -0.69 23.66
N SER A 152 1.10 0.30 24.14
CA SER A 152 2.38 0.12 24.86
C SER A 152 2.29 -0.68 26.14
N ALA A 153 1.14 -0.67 26.81
CA ALA A 153 0.85 -1.41 28.03
C ALA A 153 0.00 -2.67 27.79
N THR A 154 -0.08 -3.16 26.55
CA THR A 154 -0.92 -4.31 26.18
C THR A 154 -0.10 -5.45 25.57
N VAL A 155 -0.73 -6.59 25.34
CA VAL A 155 -0.16 -7.74 24.62
C VAL A 155 0.12 -7.45 23.13
N LEU A 156 -0.36 -6.32 22.62
CA LEU A 156 -0.20 -5.88 21.23
C LEU A 156 1.05 -5.01 20.99
N LYS A 157 1.78 -4.64 22.05
CA LYS A 157 2.90 -3.70 22.04
C LYS A 157 3.90 -3.89 20.88
N ASP A 158 4.30 -5.12 20.62
CA ASP A 158 5.30 -5.45 19.60
C ASP A 158 4.68 -5.92 18.28
N LEU A 159 3.34 -6.00 18.23
CA LEU A 159 2.58 -6.52 17.09
C LEU A 159 1.98 -5.40 16.23
N VAL A 160 1.65 -4.27 16.85
CA VAL A 160 1.05 -3.12 16.16
C VAL A 160 2.09 -2.01 16.03
N LYS A 161 2.26 -1.50 14.83
CA LYS A 161 3.19 -0.42 14.52
C LYS A 161 2.41 0.87 14.23
N PRO A 162 2.95 2.06 14.56
CA PRO A 162 2.29 3.30 14.20
C PRO A 162 2.25 3.51 12.67
N TYR A 163 3.27 3.08 11.95
CA TYR A 163 3.37 3.13 10.50
C TYR A 163 4.37 2.11 9.97
N VAL A 164 4.33 1.89 8.67
CA VAL A 164 5.36 1.15 7.91
C VAL A 164 5.73 1.93 6.65
N VAL A 165 6.91 1.63 6.10
CA VAL A 165 7.36 2.24 4.84
C VAL A 165 7.63 1.12 3.83
N PHE A 166 6.96 1.19 2.70
CA PHE A 166 7.21 0.34 1.55
C PHE A 166 8.09 1.07 0.54
N GLU A 167 8.78 0.32 -0.29
CA GLU A 167 9.47 0.86 -1.45
C GLU A 167 8.98 0.15 -2.71
N ARG A 168 8.51 0.92 -3.69
CA ARG A 168 8.06 0.43 -4.99
C ARG A 168 8.62 1.33 -6.08
N ASP A 169 9.29 0.73 -7.04
CA ASP A 169 9.92 1.45 -8.16
C ASP A 169 10.77 2.67 -7.70
N GLY A 170 11.53 2.50 -6.59
CA GLY A 170 12.37 3.54 -5.99
C GLY A 170 11.58 4.68 -5.31
N VAL A 171 10.25 4.55 -5.15
CA VAL A 171 9.42 5.47 -4.36
C VAL A 171 9.19 4.90 -2.97
N LYS A 172 9.45 5.70 -1.94
CA LYS A 172 9.14 5.36 -0.55
C LYS A 172 7.72 5.80 -0.24
N ILE A 173 6.92 4.84 0.26
CA ILE A 173 5.50 5.00 0.54
C ILE A 173 5.29 4.75 2.03
N GLY A 174 5.04 5.81 2.79
CA GLY A 174 4.66 5.71 4.20
C GLY A 174 3.18 5.34 4.32
N VAL A 175 2.89 4.31 5.10
CA VAL A 175 1.51 3.83 5.35
C VAL A 175 1.27 3.83 6.85
N LEU A 176 0.23 4.51 7.29
CA LEU A 176 -0.25 4.52 8.67
C LEU A 176 -1.72 4.10 8.70
N GLY A 177 -2.15 3.51 9.80
CA GLY A 177 -3.55 3.20 10.06
C GLY A 177 -4.13 4.12 11.13
N LEU A 178 -5.41 4.38 11.03
CA LEU A 178 -6.18 5.05 12.07
C LEU A 178 -7.37 4.15 12.43
N GLY A 179 -7.44 3.73 13.68
CA GLY A 179 -8.59 3.04 14.23
C GLY A 179 -9.70 4.01 14.61
N CYS A 180 -10.92 3.52 14.74
CA CYS A 180 -12.08 4.31 15.19
C CYS A 180 -11.98 4.66 16.68
N GLN A 181 -12.82 5.59 17.14
CA GLN A 181 -12.95 5.87 18.56
C GLN A 181 -13.71 4.72 19.24
N LEU A 182 -13.12 4.16 20.30
CA LEU A 182 -13.69 3.02 21.02
C LEU A 182 -14.62 3.43 22.19
N GLU A 183 -14.65 4.73 22.58
CA GLU A 183 -15.51 5.20 23.65
C GLU A 183 -16.99 5.12 23.26
N GLY A 184 -17.76 4.39 24.06
CA GLY A 184 -19.21 4.26 23.87
C GLY A 184 -19.66 3.13 22.95
N MET A 185 -18.75 2.21 22.61
CA MET A 185 -19.07 0.96 21.92
C MET A 185 -19.29 -0.17 22.92
#